data_73caece540d817250cbc9f4b293ecd97
#
_entry.id   73caece540d817250cbc9f4b293ecd97
#
_cell.length_a   1.000
_cell.length_b   1.000
_cell.length_c   1.000
_cell.angle_alpha   90.00
_cell.angle_beta   90.00
_cell.angle_gamma   90.00
#
_symmetry.space_group_name_H-M   'P 1'
#
loop_
_entity.id
_entity.type
_entity.pdbx_description
1 polymer ?
#
loop_
_entity_poly.entity_id
_entity_poly.type
_entity_poly.pdbx_seq_one_letter_code
_entity_poly.pdbx_strand_id
1 'polypeptide(L)'
;MAKEDLRIIKTKEKLSSALMVLLKTESLKEVKISELCAQAKVSRATFYNNFDTVDDVLSYYITKFELPLEEILEKNVANLNLNDKSSLPRLWKAYIFPIVAELEKKKDEIYDVINEQKLSGDFYLAILGFITSTMNRILPLYKSQRDVKTPDEVSIAHAAGGMTNLLFNLLQTGDKYTLEEKQFFVYHLVFEQPNSFFELQDSKGY
;
A
#
# COMPACT_ATOMS: atom_id res chain seq x y z
N MET A 1 14.27 -14.21 -11.29
CA MET A 1 14.85 -13.21 -10.34
C MET A 1 15.93 -13.91 -9.52
N ALA A 2 17.14 -13.31 -9.38
CA ALA A 2 18.17 -13.84 -8.49
C ALA A 2 17.68 -13.77 -7.04
N LYS A 3 17.87 -14.86 -6.30
CA LYS A 3 17.51 -14.95 -4.88
C LYS A 3 18.38 -13.94 -4.12
N GLU A 4 17.80 -12.87 -3.61
CA GLU A 4 18.53 -11.87 -2.81
C GLU A 4 19.16 -12.57 -1.61
N ASP A 5 20.43 -12.24 -1.31
CA ASP A 5 21.16 -12.86 -0.20
C ASP A 5 20.40 -12.59 1.11
N LEU A 6 20.12 -13.62 1.88
CA LEU A 6 19.42 -13.54 3.17
C LEU A 6 20.08 -12.54 4.15
N ARG A 7 21.40 -12.28 3.99
CA ARG A 7 22.10 -11.28 4.79
C ARG A 7 21.67 -9.86 4.42
N ILE A 8 21.48 -9.60 3.11
CA ILE A 8 21.00 -8.32 2.60
C ILE A 8 19.59 -8.06 3.12
N ILE A 9 18.68 -9.03 2.96
CA ILE A 9 17.30 -8.95 3.45
C ILE A 9 17.28 -8.63 4.96
N LYS A 10 18.02 -9.40 5.76
CA LYS A 10 18.10 -9.17 7.22
C LYS A 10 18.66 -7.80 7.58
N THR A 11 19.61 -7.28 6.79
CA THR A 11 20.18 -5.95 7.02
C THR A 11 19.16 -4.86 6.71
N LYS A 12 18.47 -4.96 5.58
CA LYS A 12 17.39 -4.04 5.19
C LYS A 12 16.26 -4.04 6.22
N GLU A 13 15.89 -5.22 6.74
CA GLU A 13 14.89 -5.35 7.81
C GLU A 13 15.32 -4.67 9.12
N LYS A 14 16.57 -4.84 9.55
CA LYS A 14 17.09 -4.15 10.73
C LYS A 14 17.05 -2.63 10.58
N LEU A 15 17.46 -2.11 9.42
CA LEU A 15 17.45 -0.69 9.14
C LEU A 15 16.01 -0.14 9.09
N SER A 16 15.09 -0.84 8.42
CA SER A 16 13.70 -0.38 8.35
C SER A 16 12.99 -0.41 9.71
N SER A 17 13.23 -1.44 10.52
CA SER A 17 12.68 -1.50 11.89
C SER A 17 13.27 -0.43 12.80
N ALA A 18 14.58 -0.15 12.68
CA ALA A 18 15.23 0.93 13.42
C ALA A 18 14.70 2.31 13.01
N LEU A 19 14.43 2.50 11.72
CA LEU A 19 13.80 3.73 11.24
C LEU A 19 12.44 3.93 11.90
N MET A 20 11.56 2.94 11.93
CA MET A 20 10.24 3.04 12.56
C MET A 20 10.32 3.41 14.06
N VAL A 21 11.39 2.99 14.75
CA VAL A 21 11.61 3.41 16.14
C VAL A 21 11.98 4.90 16.24
N LEU A 22 12.88 5.39 15.40
CA LEU A 22 13.29 6.80 15.38
C LEU A 22 12.12 7.71 15.00
N LEU A 23 11.33 7.28 14.04
CA LEU A 23 10.19 8.01 13.52
C LEU A 23 9.07 8.22 14.56
N LYS A 24 9.10 7.55 15.71
CA LYS A 24 8.21 7.86 16.85
C LYS A 24 8.50 9.23 17.49
N THR A 25 9.71 9.73 17.36
CA THR A 25 10.15 10.98 18.04
C THR A 25 10.70 12.03 17.08
N GLU A 26 11.07 11.65 15.87
CA GLU A 26 11.71 12.51 14.88
C GLU A 26 10.96 12.46 13.55
N SER A 27 10.96 13.56 12.79
CA SER A 27 10.50 13.52 11.40
C SER A 27 11.53 12.84 10.50
N LEU A 28 11.11 12.29 9.37
CA LEU A 28 11.99 11.61 8.41
C LEU A 28 13.19 12.49 8.00
N LYS A 29 12.96 13.79 7.84
CA LYS A 29 13.99 14.78 7.47
C LYS A 29 15.03 15.06 8.57
N GLU A 30 14.68 14.78 9.83
CA GLU A 30 15.56 14.98 10.98
C GLU A 30 16.43 13.75 11.24
N VAL A 31 15.99 12.55 10.82
CA VAL A 31 16.73 11.30 11.02
C VAL A 31 18.07 11.32 10.29
N LYS A 32 19.16 11.23 11.05
CA LYS A 32 20.50 11.13 10.48
C LYS A 32 20.88 9.66 10.24
N ILE A 33 21.57 9.41 9.12
CA ILE A 33 22.07 8.06 8.79
C ILE A 33 22.93 7.49 9.95
N SER A 34 23.67 8.36 10.69
CA SER A 34 24.47 7.91 11.83
C SER A 34 23.63 7.34 12.96
N GLU A 35 22.52 8.00 13.26
CA GLU A 35 21.57 7.59 14.32
C GLU A 35 20.83 6.31 13.91
N LEU A 36 20.39 6.26 12.66
CA LEU A 36 19.77 5.07 12.09
C LEU A 36 20.71 3.85 12.12
N CYS A 37 21.98 4.04 11.72
CA CYS A 37 22.99 2.97 11.79
C CYS A 37 23.25 2.50 13.23
N ALA A 38 23.33 3.44 14.18
CA ALA A 38 23.52 3.12 15.59
C ALA A 38 22.32 2.32 16.14
N GLN A 39 21.10 2.77 15.86
CA GLN A 39 19.87 2.10 16.26
C GLN A 39 19.75 0.70 15.65
N ALA A 40 20.10 0.54 14.36
CA ALA A 40 20.08 -0.74 13.65
C ALA A 40 21.26 -1.65 13.99
N LYS A 41 22.27 -1.15 14.73
CA LYS A 41 23.53 -1.84 15.04
C LYS A 41 24.28 -2.29 13.77
N VAL A 42 24.37 -1.42 12.78
CA VAL A 42 25.10 -1.64 11.53
C VAL A 42 26.12 -0.52 11.28
N SER A 43 27.12 -0.78 10.45
CA SER A 43 28.07 0.26 10.03
C SER A 43 27.47 1.17 8.97
N ARG A 44 28.00 2.40 8.82
CA ARG A 44 27.64 3.28 7.71
C ARG A 44 27.96 2.66 6.35
N ALA A 45 29.07 1.92 6.23
CA ALA A 45 29.40 1.19 5.00
C ALA A 45 28.31 0.15 4.68
N THR A 46 27.78 -0.54 5.71
CA THR A 46 26.68 -1.49 5.53
C THR A 46 25.40 -0.78 5.10
N PHE A 47 25.12 0.41 5.62
CA PHE A 47 24.00 1.23 5.17
C PHE A 47 24.11 1.55 3.68
N TYR A 48 25.21 2.16 3.24
CA TYR A 48 25.40 2.57 1.86
C TYR A 48 25.49 1.40 0.86
N ASN A 49 25.80 0.19 1.33
CA ASN A 49 25.72 -1.01 0.50
C ASN A 49 24.26 -1.47 0.24
N ASN A 50 23.28 -0.92 0.95
CA ASN A 50 21.88 -1.33 0.86
C ASN A 50 20.92 -0.22 0.48
N PHE A 51 21.22 1.03 0.84
CA PHE A 51 20.39 2.21 0.63
C PHE A 51 21.26 3.45 0.41
N ASP A 52 20.78 4.38 -0.42
CA ASP A 52 21.43 5.66 -0.64
C ASP A 52 20.96 6.71 0.37
N THR A 53 19.67 6.69 0.71
CA THR A 53 19.01 7.68 1.57
C THR A 53 18.16 7.04 2.66
N VAL A 54 17.73 7.84 3.64
CA VAL A 54 16.77 7.41 4.67
C VAL A 54 15.37 7.17 4.04
N ASP A 55 15.03 7.95 3.01
CA ASP A 55 13.77 7.78 2.26
C ASP A 55 13.70 6.41 1.58
N ASP A 56 14.83 5.88 1.09
CA ASP A 56 14.89 4.53 0.51
C ASP A 56 14.59 3.46 1.56
N VAL A 57 15.00 3.68 2.81
CA VAL A 57 14.68 2.77 3.92
C VAL A 57 13.19 2.78 4.22
N LEU A 58 12.55 3.97 4.22
CA LEU A 58 11.10 4.08 4.38
C LEU A 58 10.36 3.42 3.21
N SER A 59 10.80 3.68 1.98
CA SER A 59 10.25 3.05 0.79
C SER A 59 10.34 1.52 0.89
N TYR A 60 11.49 0.98 1.29
CA TYR A 60 11.65 -0.46 1.52
C TYR A 60 10.70 -0.99 2.62
N TYR A 61 10.49 -0.24 3.71
CA TYR A 61 9.52 -0.63 4.75
C TYR A 61 8.12 -0.76 4.17
N ILE A 62 7.73 0.17 3.29
CA ILE A 62 6.42 0.17 2.65
C ILE A 62 6.26 -0.98 1.66
N THR A 63 7.33 -1.35 0.93
CA THR A 63 7.28 -2.51 0.02
C THR A 63 6.97 -3.83 0.73
N LYS A 64 7.12 -3.91 2.05
CA LYS A 64 6.67 -5.08 2.82
C LYS A 64 5.14 -5.23 2.88
N PHE A 65 4.40 -4.16 2.57
CA PHE A 65 2.97 -4.22 2.37
C PHE A 65 2.61 -4.56 0.91
N GLU A 66 3.60 -4.46 -0.01
CA GLU A 66 3.49 -5.02 -1.34
C GLU A 66 3.45 -6.54 -1.21
N LEU A 67 2.25 -7.06 -1.20
CA LEU A 67 2.09 -8.44 -1.61
C LEU A 67 2.62 -8.55 -3.04
N PRO A 68 3.08 -9.71 -3.44
CA PRO A 68 3.57 -9.91 -4.79
C PRO A 68 2.43 -9.64 -5.78
N LEU A 69 2.19 -8.34 -6.03
CA LEU A 69 1.17 -7.86 -6.98
C LEU A 69 1.35 -8.57 -8.32
N GLU A 70 2.60 -8.78 -8.74
CA GLU A 70 2.94 -9.54 -9.93
C GLU A 70 2.36 -10.96 -9.89
N GLU A 71 2.60 -11.71 -8.80
CA GLU A 71 2.05 -13.05 -8.64
C GLU A 71 0.52 -13.06 -8.62
N ILE A 72 -0.07 -12.07 -7.96
CA ILE A 72 -1.53 -11.94 -7.90
C ILE A 72 -2.09 -11.58 -9.27
N LEU A 73 -1.45 -10.66 -9.99
CA LEU A 73 -1.84 -10.28 -11.34
C LEU A 73 -1.66 -11.46 -12.30
N GLU A 74 -0.50 -12.13 -12.30
CA GLU A 74 -0.25 -13.28 -13.17
C GLU A 74 -1.26 -14.41 -12.94
N LYS A 75 -1.50 -14.79 -11.67
CA LYS A 75 -2.46 -15.84 -11.32
C LYS A 75 -3.91 -15.50 -11.66
N ASN A 76 -4.29 -14.24 -11.56
CA ASN A 76 -5.68 -13.85 -11.73
C ASN A 76 -5.95 -13.27 -13.13
N VAL A 77 -5.00 -12.57 -13.75
CA VAL A 77 -5.15 -12.03 -15.11
C VAL A 77 -5.26 -13.14 -16.14
N ALA A 78 -4.49 -14.23 -16.00
CA ALA A 78 -4.59 -15.40 -16.88
C ALA A 78 -5.99 -16.06 -16.87
N ASN A 79 -6.73 -15.90 -15.75
CA ASN A 79 -8.08 -16.43 -15.56
C ASN A 79 -9.17 -15.37 -15.64
N LEU A 80 -8.82 -14.12 -15.98
CA LEU A 80 -9.78 -13.04 -16.11
C LEU A 80 -10.61 -13.24 -17.38
N ASN A 81 -11.84 -13.60 -17.19
CA ASN A 81 -12.85 -13.46 -18.22
C ASN A 81 -13.35 -12.01 -18.18
N LEU A 82 -12.88 -11.17 -19.09
CA LEU A 82 -13.29 -9.76 -19.16
C LEU A 82 -14.80 -9.59 -19.41
N ASN A 83 -15.50 -10.64 -19.84
CA ASN A 83 -16.95 -10.67 -19.97
C ASN A 83 -17.65 -11.05 -18.64
N ASP A 84 -16.91 -11.50 -17.63
CA ASP A 84 -17.44 -11.82 -16.31
C ASP A 84 -17.29 -10.62 -15.37
N LYS A 85 -18.41 -9.96 -15.10
CA LYS A 85 -18.48 -8.80 -14.17
C LYS A 85 -17.93 -9.10 -12.76
N SER A 86 -17.87 -10.37 -12.35
CA SER A 86 -17.32 -10.77 -11.06
C SER A 86 -15.78 -10.86 -11.03
N SER A 87 -15.12 -10.77 -12.17
CA SER A 87 -13.66 -10.92 -12.28
C SER A 87 -12.90 -9.80 -11.56
N LEU A 88 -13.32 -8.56 -11.77
CA LEU A 88 -12.71 -7.38 -11.14
C LEU A 88 -12.87 -7.39 -9.61
N PRO A 89 -14.08 -7.58 -9.05
CA PRO A 89 -14.27 -7.73 -7.62
C PRO A 89 -13.41 -8.83 -7.00
N ARG A 90 -13.26 -9.98 -7.66
CA ARG A 90 -12.41 -11.08 -7.19
C ARG A 90 -10.93 -10.70 -7.15
N LEU A 91 -10.43 -10.06 -8.21
CA LEU A 91 -9.04 -9.59 -8.24
C LEU A 91 -8.77 -8.59 -7.11
N TRP A 92 -9.67 -7.63 -6.92
CA TRP A 92 -9.52 -6.64 -5.86
C TRP A 92 -9.56 -7.25 -4.46
N LYS A 93 -10.45 -8.18 -4.19
CA LYS A 93 -10.45 -8.92 -2.92
C LYS A 93 -9.14 -9.66 -2.71
N ALA A 94 -8.66 -10.37 -3.73
CA ALA A 94 -7.40 -11.11 -3.66
C ALA A 94 -6.20 -10.18 -3.41
N TYR A 95 -6.27 -8.91 -3.81
CA TYR A 95 -5.20 -7.93 -3.65
C TYR A 95 -5.34 -7.12 -2.36
N ILE A 96 -6.50 -6.54 -2.09
CA ILE A 96 -6.72 -5.60 -0.98
C ILE A 96 -6.81 -6.31 0.38
N PHE A 97 -7.46 -7.46 0.46
CA PHE A 97 -7.67 -8.14 1.74
C PHE A 97 -6.38 -8.51 2.44
N PRO A 98 -5.38 -9.08 1.76
CA PRO A 98 -4.07 -9.31 2.37
C PRO A 98 -3.34 -8.03 2.78
N ILE A 99 -3.47 -6.92 2.02
CA ILE A 99 -2.86 -5.63 2.39
C ILE A 99 -3.49 -5.12 3.70
N VAL A 100 -4.82 -5.10 3.79
CA VAL A 100 -5.51 -4.69 5.01
C VAL A 100 -5.13 -5.58 6.19
N ALA A 101 -4.98 -6.89 5.97
CA ALA A 101 -4.56 -7.84 7.00
C ALA A 101 -3.13 -7.58 7.48
N GLU A 102 -2.19 -7.27 6.59
CA GLU A 102 -0.81 -6.96 6.98
C GLU A 102 -0.71 -5.61 7.70
N LEU A 103 -1.49 -4.61 7.26
CA LEU A 103 -1.61 -3.33 7.96
C LEU A 103 -2.18 -3.52 9.38
N GLU A 104 -3.23 -4.33 9.53
CA GLU A 104 -3.83 -4.63 10.83
C GLU A 104 -2.85 -5.34 11.76
N LYS A 105 -2.07 -6.29 11.26
CA LYS A 105 -1.04 -7.00 12.01
C LYS A 105 0.06 -6.07 12.54
N LYS A 106 0.33 -4.97 11.83
CA LYS A 106 1.35 -3.98 12.18
C LYS A 106 0.76 -2.67 12.72
N LYS A 107 -0.54 -2.65 13.04
CA LYS A 107 -1.25 -1.44 13.42
C LYS A 107 -0.56 -0.67 14.54
N ASP A 108 -0.09 -1.34 15.59
CA ASP A 108 0.52 -0.67 16.75
C ASP A 108 1.84 0.03 16.36
N GLU A 109 2.68 -0.63 15.53
CA GLU A 109 3.92 -0.04 15.00
C GLU A 109 3.63 1.17 14.12
N ILE A 110 2.61 1.08 13.27
CA ILE A 110 2.23 2.13 12.32
C ILE A 110 1.47 3.25 13.03
N TYR A 111 0.61 2.92 14.00
CA TYR A 111 -0.19 3.87 14.76
C TYR A 111 0.67 4.87 15.51
N ASP A 112 1.72 4.39 16.19
CA ASP A 112 2.68 5.25 16.89
C ASP A 112 3.35 6.25 15.93
N VAL A 113 3.64 5.81 14.70
CA VAL A 113 4.27 6.64 13.64
C VAL A 113 3.30 7.66 13.05
N ILE A 114 2.03 7.29 12.87
CA ILE A 114 1.01 8.17 12.29
C ILE A 114 0.53 9.23 13.29
N ASN A 115 0.40 8.90 14.57
CA ASN A 115 -0.12 9.81 15.59
C ASN A 115 0.89 10.84 16.08
N GLU A 116 2.17 10.55 16.00
CA GLU A 116 3.21 11.55 16.21
C GLU A 116 3.19 12.51 15.02
N GLN A 117 2.55 13.66 15.16
CA GLN A 117 2.24 14.70 14.13
C GLN A 117 3.36 15.02 13.12
N LYS A 118 4.58 14.52 13.34
CA LYS A 118 5.76 14.77 12.53
C LYS A 118 5.87 13.89 11.28
N LEU A 119 5.17 12.76 11.23
CA LEU A 119 5.37 11.73 10.20
C LEU A 119 4.18 11.41 9.33
N SER A 120 3.00 11.89 9.69
CA SER A 120 1.79 11.57 8.94
C SER A 120 1.90 11.93 7.44
N GLY A 121 2.68 12.97 7.11
CA GLY A 121 2.85 13.43 5.74
C GLY A 121 3.71 12.50 4.88
N ASP A 122 4.90 12.14 5.32
CA ASP A 122 5.85 11.35 4.52
C ASP A 122 5.35 9.91 4.35
N PHE A 123 4.84 9.31 5.42
CA PHE A 123 4.23 7.97 5.36
C PHE A 123 2.94 7.97 4.51
N TYR A 124 2.10 9.00 4.65
CA TYR A 124 0.92 9.18 3.81
C TYR A 124 1.30 9.27 2.32
N LEU A 125 2.28 10.10 1.97
CA LEU A 125 2.73 10.27 0.58
C LEU A 125 3.32 8.99 0.01
N ALA A 126 4.03 8.20 0.82
CA ALA A 126 4.58 6.94 0.38
C ALA A 126 3.48 5.89 0.12
N ILE A 127 2.48 5.77 1.02
CA ILE A 127 1.30 4.90 0.77
C ILE A 127 0.50 5.39 -0.42
N LEU A 128 0.29 6.71 -0.56
CA LEU A 128 -0.38 7.30 -1.72
C LEU A 128 0.35 6.97 -3.03
N GLY A 129 1.67 7.10 -3.04
CA GLY A 129 2.52 6.76 -4.19
C GLY A 129 2.40 5.28 -4.56
N PHE A 130 2.44 4.39 -3.57
CA PHE A 130 2.24 2.96 -3.76
C PHE A 130 0.86 2.63 -4.37
N ILE A 131 -0.23 3.15 -3.78
CA ILE A 131 -1.58 2.92 -4.28
C ILE A 131 -1.74 3.49 -5.70
N THR A 132 -1.20 4.68 -5.96
CA THR A 132 -1.22 5.33 -7.28
C THR A 132 -0.50 4.46 -8.31
N SER A 133 0.69 3.96 -8.00
CA SER A 133 1.47 3.07 -8.86
C SER A 133 0.70 1.78 -9.17
N THR A 134 0.11 1.17 -8.14
CA THR A 134 -0.72 -0.02 -8.29
C THR A 134 -1.92 0.22 -9.21
N MET A 135 -2.63 1.34 -9.00
CA MET A 135 -3.79 1.68 -9.83
C MET A 135 -3.42 1.96 -11.29
N ASN A 136 -2.30 2.62 -11.55
CA ASN A 136 -1.78 2.83 -12.90
C ASN A 136 -1.52 1.51 -13.63
N ARG A 137 -1.17 0.44 -12.93
CA ARG A 137 -0.94 -0.89 -13.51
C ARG A 137 -2.23 -1.67 -13.72
N ILE A 138 -3.18 -1.59 -12.78
CA ILE A 138 -4.41 -2.39 -12.81
C ILE A 138 -5.47 -1.74 -13.71
N LEU A 139 -5.63 -0.42 -13.67
CA LEU A 139 -6.70 0.28 -14.34
C LEU A 139 -6.77 0.05 -15.86
N PRO A 140 -5.65 0.05 -16.61
CA PRO A 140 -5.67 -0.21 -18.05
C PRO A 140 -6.21 -1.59 -18.40
N LEU A 141 -6.09 -2.59 -17.52
CA LEU A 141 -6.59 -3.94 -17.75
C LEU A 141 -8.14 -3.99 -17.84
N TYR A 142 -8.80 -2.98 -17.29
CA TYR A 142 -10.26 -2.88 -17.21
C TYR A 142 -10.87 -1.75 -18.03
N LYS A 143 -10.09 -1.15 -18.90
CA LYS A 143 -10.54 0.00 -19.69
C LYS A 143 -11.80 -0.30 -20.52
N SER A 144 -11.94 -1.51 -21.03
CA SER A 144 -13.10 -1.97 -21.80
C SER A 144 -14.37 -2.20 -20.96
N GLN A 145 -14.25 -2.29 -19.65
CA GLN A 145 -15.36 -2.54 -18.73
C GLN A 145 -15.87 -1.26 -18.03
N ARG A 146 -15.21 -0.14 -18.31
CA ARG A 146 -15.52 1.15 -17.68
C ARG A 146 -16.25 2.07 -18.64
N ASP A 147 -17.43 2.51 -18.26
CA ASP A 147 -18.10 3.66 -18.90
C ASP A 147 -17.80 4.92 -18.11
N VAL A 148 -16.53 5.29 -18.05
CA VAL A 148 -16.09 6.45 -17.27
C VAL A 148 -15.72 7.57 -18.23
N LYS A 149 -16.42 8.70 -18.09
CA LYS A 149 -16.17 9.94 -18.85
C LYS A 149 -14.98 10.74 -18.31
N THR A 150 -14.42 10.33 -17.19
CA THR A 150 -13.33 11.02 -16.52
C THR A 150 -11.97 10.49 -17.03
N PRO A 151 -10.98 11.35 -17.29
CA PRO A 151 -9.62 10.91 -17.62
C PRO A 151 -9.03 9.97 -16.57
N ASP A 152 -8.23 9.00 -17.02
CA ASP A 152 -7.69 7.95 -16.14
C ASP A 152 -6.85 8.55 -15.01
N GLU A 153 -6.04 9.58 -15.28
CA GLU A 153 -5.22 10.27 -14.28
C GLU A 153 -6.04 10.93 -13.16
N VAL A 154 -7.17 11.54 -13.52
CA VAL A 154 -8.09 12.16 -12.54
C VAL A 154 -8.76 11.08 -11.70
N SER A 155 -9.16 10.03 -12.38
CA SER A 155 -9.78 8.87 -11.77
C SER A 155 -8.84 8.18 -10.77
N ILE A 156 -7.59 7.97 -11.13
CA ILE A 156 -6.57 7.36 -10.27
C ILE A 156 -6.27 8.27 -9.06
N ALA A 157 -6.09 9.58 -9.29
CA ALA A 157 -5.80 10.52 -8.22
C ALA A 157 -6.91 10.53 -7.15
N HIS A 158 -8.17 10.53 -7.57
CA HIS A 158 -9.32 10.47 -6.67
C HIS A 158 -9.36 9.16 -5.86
N ALA A 159 -9.26 8.01 -6.54
CA ALA A 159 -9.32 6.71 -5.88
C ALA A 159 -8.14 6.45 -4.95
N ALA A 160 -6.92 6.77 -5.40
CA ALA A 160 -5.73 6.60 -4.59
C ALA A 160 -5.78 7.47 -3.34
N GLY A 161 -6.18 8.73 -3.46
CA GLY A 161 -6.37 9.63 -2.32
C GLY A 161 -7.45 9.13 -1.36
N GLY A 162 -8.61 8.75 -1.87
CA GLY A 162 -9.70 8.20 -1.06
C GLY A 162 -9.32 6.91 -0.33
N MET A 163 -8.67 5.98 -1.03
CA MET A 163 -8.22 4.72 -0.43
C MET A 163 -7.12 4.93 0.62
N THR A 164 -6.15 5.80 0.34
CA THR A 164 -5.11 6.14 1.31
C THR A 164 -5.73 6.72 2.57
N ASN A 165 -6.62 7.70 2.43
CA ASN A 165 -7.29 8.32 3.58
C ASN A 165 -8.14 7.32 4.36
N LEU A 166 -8.86 6.42 3.68
CA LEU A 166 -9.63 5.35 4.32
C LEU A 166 -8.74 4.41 5.12
N LEU A 167 -7.61 3.95 4.55
CA LEU A 167 -6.67 3.07 5.25
C LEU A 167 -6.10 3.74 6.51
N PHE A 168 -5.70 5.00 6.42
CA PHE A 168 -5.23 5.76 7.58
C PHE A 168 -6.31 5.90 8.65
N ASN A 169 -7.54 6.20 8.26
CA ASN A 169 -8.66 6.28 9.19
C ASN A 169 -8.91 4.94 9.89
N LEU A 170 -8.91 3.83 9.14
CA LEU A 170 -9.10 2.50 9.70
C LEU A 170 -7.98 2.09 10.66
N LEU A 171 -6.73 2.48 10.40
CA LEU A 171 -5.63 2.27 11.33
C LEU A 171 -5.85 3.03 12.65
N GLN A 172 -6.39 4.24 12.59
CA GLN A 172 -6.68 5.06 13.78
C GLN A 172 -7.88 4.55 14.60
N THR A 173 -8.73 3.71 14.03
CA THR A 173 -9.88 3.16 14.76
C THR A 173 -9.51 2.08 15.79
N GLY A 174 -8.26 1.61 15.81
CA GLY A 174 -7.80 0.54 16.72
C GLY A 174 -8.63 -0.73 16.57
N ASP A 175 -9.11 -1.26 17.69
CA ASP A 175 -9.92 -2.48 17.76
C ASP A 175 -11.44 -2.24 17.63
N LYS A 176 -11.86 -1.03 17.21
CA LYS A 176 -13.28 -0.69 17.04
C LYS A 176 -13.98 -1.59 16.00
N TYR A 177 -13.25 -2.03 14.99
CA TYR A 177 -13.76 -2.87 13.93
C TYR A 177 -12.87 -4.11 13.76
N THR A 178 -13.49 -5.25 13.47
CA THR A 178 -12.77 -6.49 13.15
C THR A 178 -12.04 -6.37 11.81
N LEU A 179 -11.10 -7.30 11.56
CA LEU A 179 -10.39 -7.35 10.28
C LEU A 179 -11.37 -7.52 9.11
N GLU A 180 -12.36 -8.41 9.25
CA GLU A 180 -13.37 -8.65 8.22
C GLU A 180 -14.19 -7.39 7.93
N GLU A 181 -14.59 -6.63 8.97
CA GLU A 181 -15.30 -5.38 8.78
C GLU A 181 -14.44 -4.34 8.06
N LYS A 182 -13.16 -4.19 8.43
CA LYS A 182 -12.22 -3.29 7.76
C LYS A 182 -12.03 -3.65 6.28
N GLN A 183 -11.86 -4.94 5.98
CA GLN A 183 -11.77 -5.46 4.61
C GLN A 183 -13.05 -5.20 3.82
N PHE A 184 -14.20 -5.42 4.46
CA PHE A 184 -15.51 -5.13 3.86
C PHE A 184 -15.67 -3.64 3.56
N PHE A 185 -15.32 -2.73 4.47
CA PHE A 185 -15.43 -1.30 4.24
C PHE A 185 -14.59 -0.84 3.06
N VAL A 186 -13.34 -1.29 2.97
CA VAL A 186 -12.46 -0.96 1.85
C VAL A 186 -13.05 -1.48 0.53
N TYR A 187 -13.55 -2.70 0.51
CA TYR A 187 -14.17 -3.29 -0.67
C TYR A 187 -15.47 -2.57 -1.06
N HIS A 188 -16.37 -2.35 -0.11
CA HIS A 188 -17.67 -1.75 -0.33
C HIS A 188 -17.57 -0.31 -0.87
N LEU A 189 -16.69 0.49 -0.29
CA LEU A 189 -16.50 1.88 -0.74
C LEU A 189 -15.88 1.97 -2.14
N VAL A 190 -15.12 0.96 -2.55
CA VAL A 190 -14.51 0.94 -3.88
C VAL A 190 -15.48 0.41 -4.95
N PHE A 191 -16.29 -0.61 -4.65
CA PHE A 191 -17.04 -1.35 -5.67
C PHE A 191 -18.55 -1.26 -5.60
N GLU A 192 -19.13 -1.03 -4.43
CA GLU A 192 -20.58 -1.14 -4.24
C GLU A 192 -21.30 0.20 -4.15
N GLN A 193 -20.57 1.32 -4.13
CA GLN A 193 -21.23 2.63 -4.11
C GLN A 193 -21.77 2.98 -5.52
N PRO A 194 -22.96 3.58 -5.63
CA PRO A 194 -23.58 3.94 -6.92
C PRO A 194 -22.75 4.87 -7.81
N ASN A 195 -21.79 5.58 -7.24
CA ASN A 195 -20.81 6.40 -7.93
C ASN A 195 -19.40 5.85 -7.69
N SER A 196 -19.29 4.54 -7.48
CA SER A 196 -17.99 3.94 -7.29
C SER A 196 -17.13 4.13 -8.54
N PHE A 197 -15.85 4.23 -8.31
CA PHE A 197 -14.82 4.41 -9.31
C PHE A 197 -14.86 3.36 -10.43
N PHE A 198 -15.49 2.24 -10.16
CA PHE A 198 -15.63 1.08 -11.01
C PHE A 198 -17.12 0.76 -11.25
N GLU A 199 -17.89 1.73 -11.74
CA GLU A 199 -19.20 1.40 -12.30
C GLU A 199 -18.97 0.45 -13.48
N LEU A 200 -19.24 -0.83 -13.23
CA LEU A 200 -19.38 -1.80 -14.30
C LEU A 200 -20.61 -1.37 -15.09
N GLN A 201 -20.48 -1.24 -16.41
CA GLN A 201 -21.62 -1.01 -17.28
C GLN A 201 -22.70 -2.02 -16.93
N ASP A 202 -23.79 -1.55 -16.34
CA ASP A 202 -25.01 -2.31 -16.41
C ASP A 202 -25.36 -2.44 -17.87
N SER A 203 -25.36 -3.68 -18.35
CA SER A 203 -26.00 -3.99 -19.63
C SER A 203 -27.42 -3.45 -19.51
N LYS A 204 -27.67 -2.30 -20.13
CA LYS A 204 -29.02 -1.86 -20.44
C LYS A 204 -29.58 -2.91 -21.38
N GLY A 205 -30.08 -3.98 -20.79
CA GLY A 205 -31.03 -4.84 -21.42
C GLY A 205 -32.38 -4.16 -21.31
N TYR A 206 -32.79 -3.53 -22.38
CA TYR A 206 -34.15 -3.38 -22.81
C TYR A 206 -34.13 -3.45 -24.32
#